data_0d9f760f8915bea1d19248656e931eaa
#
_entry.id   0d9f760f8915bea1d19248656e931eaa
#
_cell.length_a   1.000
_cell.length_b   1.000
_cell.length_c   1.000
_cell.angle_alpha   90.00
_cell.angle_beta   90.00
_cell.angle_gamma   90.00
#
_symmetry.space_group_name_H-M   'P 1'
#
loop_
_entity.id
_entity.type
_entity.pdbx_description
1 polymer ?
#
loop_
_entity_poly.entity_id
_entity_poly.type
_entity_poly.pdbx_seq_one_letter_code
_entity_poly.pdbx_strand_id
1 'polypeptide(L)'
;MANIIIQVSKYLIIILMAAYTFSCFSIFTRSYEDEENKVLIRQDVLLFMIQITAFIAMYFATQDLRMMFIYGALAVIVMAVILLYNLIYPNVSRLVVNNMCMLITAGMIMITRLSAQSKSPYGIAIRQLVFVVVGIVFGLIVPVLIRKMTFLENWTYIYAAVGGAALLIVALFAATLGGAKLSFNIGPVSLQPSEFVKILFVFFVAASLNKSTEFKNVVVTTAIAAAHVLILVLSTDLGAALIFFIVYLIMLYVATRQPLYAIAGVAAGCGAAVIGYHLFSHIKVRVAAWQDPFAAYSEGGYQIAQSLFAIGSGGWFGTGLFRGQPDTIPVAETDLIFSAMTEEMGLIFTLCLILVCVSCYVMFLNIAMELRNFFYKLVALGLGTCYIFQVFLQIGGVTKFIPLTGVTLPFVSYGGSSLLSTMIMFGIIQGLYIVREDEEAEEEHQIEMQRARQRNRSRQNERRRQSSSNAKSGRSRQDGRDRRREYDGDNRDRARQRERDLRNESGRTTGKKTTKSRPRFEDVPEQRHQRQRSTRSEQRVR
;
A
#
# COMPACT_ATOMS: atom_id res chain seq x y z
N MET A 1 4.91 -44.35 -5.96
CA MET A 1 5.70 -43.10 -5.91
C MET A 1 4.82 -41.86 -6.04
N ALA A 2 3.98 -41.70 -7.07
CA ALA A 2 3.12 -40.51 -7.23
C ALA A 2 2.28 -40.17 -5.98
N ASN A 3 1.67 -41.17 -5.32
CA ASN A 3 0.89 -40.97 -4.11
C ASN A 3 1.69 -40.38 -2.93
N ILE A 4 2.94 -40.78 -2.79
CA ILE A 4 3.82 -40.23 -1.72
C ILE A 4 4.18 -38.79 -2.06
N ILE A 5 4.50 -38.50 -3.30
CA ILE A 5 4.83 -37.14 -3.76
C ILE A 5 3.65 -36.19 -3.50
N ILE A 6 2.42 -36.58 -3.86
CA ILE A 6 1.22 -35.76 -3.61
C ILE A 6 0.98 -35.56 -2.10
N GLN A 7 1.17 -36.60 -1.28
CA GLN A 7 1.01 -36.47 0.17
C GLN A 7 2.07 -35.59 0.82
N VAL A 8 3.33 -35.67 0.39
CA VAL A 8 4.42 -34.84 0.91
C VAL A 8 4.25 -33.40 0.42
N SER A 9 3.91 -33.19 -0.86
CA SER A 9 3.76 -31.86 -1.46
C SER A 9 2.66 -31.04 -0.79
N LYS A 10 1.52 -31.64 -0.35
CA LYS A 10 0.47 -30.89 0.34
C LYS A 10 0.97 -30.25 1.64
N TYR A 11 1.70 -30.99 2.48
CA TYR A 11 2.26 -30.43 3.72
C TYR A 11 3.34 -29.40 3.43
N LEU A 12 4.17 -29.66 2.43
CA LEU A 12 5.22 -28.70 2.01
C LEU A 12 4.62 -27.37 1.53
N ILE A 13 3.57 -27.42 0.69
CA ILE A 13 2.86 -26.22 0.19
C ILE A 13 2.27 -25.43 1.37
N ILE A 14 1.66 -26.08 2.35
CA ILE A 14 1.10 -25.43 3.55
C ILE A 14 2.20 -24.73 4.36
N ILE A 15 3.32 -25.41 4.61
CA ILE A 15 4.45 -24.85 5.36
C ILE A 15 5.05 -23.64 4.62
N LEU A 16 5.25 -23.75 3.31
CA LEU A 16 5.78 -22.66 2.48
C LEU A 16 4.81 -21.47 2.47
N MET A 17 3.50 -21.73 2.36
CA MET A 17 2.49 -20.68 2.39
C MET A 17 2.41 -19.98 3.75
N ALA A 18 2.50 -20.73 4.85
CA ALA A 18 2.58 -20.16 6.20
C ALA A 18 3.84 -19.30 6.39
N ALA A 19 5.01 -19.77 5.89
CA ALA A 19 6.25 -19.00 5.91
C ALA A 19 6.17 -17.73 5.05
N TYR A 20 5.51 -17.79 3.89
CA TYR A 20 5.24 -16.64 3.05
C TYR A 20 4.37 -15.61 3.77
N THR A 21 3.25 -16.06 4.34
CA THR A 21 2.32 -15.21 5.08
C THR A 21 2.99 -14.56 6.29
N PHE A 22 3.78 -15.31 7.05
CA PHE A 22 4.57 -14.75 8.15
C PHE A 22 5.52 -13.65 7.65
N SER A 23 6.16 -13.86 6.50
CA SER A 23 7.03 -12.85 5.88
C SER A 23 6.27 -11.58 5.50
N CYS A 24 5.00 -11.67 5.04
CA CYS A 24 4.18 -10.50 4.72
C CYS A 24 3.98 -9.57 5.92
N PHE A 25 3.72 -10.13 7.10
CA PHE A 25 3.51 -9.33 8.31
C PHE A 25 4.81 -8.91 8.98
N SER A 26 5.88 -9.67 8.83
CA SER A 26 7.17 -9.31 9.42
C SER A 26 7.79 -8.04 8.81
N ILE A 27 7.40 -7.65 7.59
CA ILE A 27 7.83 -6.41 6.94
C ILE A 27 7.37 -5.19 7.74
N PHE A 28 6.13 -5.18 8.22
CA PHE A 28 5.57 -4.05 8.98
C PHE A 28 6.28 -3.77 10.32
N THR A 29 7.13 -4.68 10.79
CA THR A 29 7.90 -4.53 12.03
C THR A 29 9.37 -4.17 11.79
N ARG A 30 9.80 -4.05 10.53
CA ARG A 30 11.19 -3.72 10.17
C ARG A 30 11.33 -2.22 9.94
N SER A 31 12.46 -1.67 10.41
CA SER A 31 12.76 -0.24 10.29
C SER A 31 13.98 0.04 9.39
N TYR A 32 14.65 -1.00 8.90
CA TYR A 32 15.85 -0.89 8.07
C TYR A 32 15.61 -1.50 6.70
N GLU A 33 15.91 -0.76 5.63
CA GLU A 33 15.75 -1.19 4.23
C GLU A 33 16.46 -2.51 3.91
N ASP A 34 17.67 -2.73 4.44
CA ASP A 34 18.42 -3.96 4.23
C ASP A 34 17.72 -5.20 4.79
N GLU A 35 17.00 -5.06 5.90
CA GLU A 35 16.21 -6.13 6.49
C GLU A 35 14.93 -6.39 5.71
N GLU A 36 14.26 -5.34 5.25
CA GLU A 36 13.09 -5.44 4.38
C GLU A 36 13.43 -6.16 3.07
N ASN A 37 14.51 -5.76 2.41
CA ASN A 37 14.96 -6.39 1.17
C ASN A 37 15.25 -7.89 1.33
N LYS A 38 15.83 -8.31 2.45
CA LYS A 38 16.05 -9.75 2.74
C LYS A 38 14.73 -10.51 2.87
N VAL A 39 13.74 -9.91 3.52
CA VAL A 39 12.40 -10.52 3.66
C VAL A 39 11.70 -10.60 2.32
N LEU A 40 11.77 -9.55 1.48
CA LEU A 40 11.19 -9.52 0.14
C LEU A 40 11.81 -10.57 -0.79
N ILE A 41 13.14 -10.72 -0.79
CA ILE A 41 13.83 -11.79 -1.55
C ILE A 41 13.40 -13.17 -1.05
N ARG A 42 13.23 -13.34 0.26
CA ARG A 42 12.70 -14.60 0.82
C ARG A 42 11.27 -14.88 0.34
N GLN A 43 10.42 -13.87 0.22
CA GLN A 43 9.09 -14.01 -0.36
C GLN A 43 9.14 -14.47 -1.80
N ASP A 44 10.03 -13.89 -2.63
CA ASP A 44 10.23 -14.29 -4.02
C ASP A 44 10.60 -15.79 -4.10
N VAL A 45 11.56 -16.22 -3.29
CA VAL A 45 11.99 -17.64 -3.23
C VAL A 45 10.83 -18.55 -2.79
N LEU A 46 10.09 -18.19 -1.74
CA LEU A 46 8.97 -18.97 -1.24
C LEU A 46 7.85 -19.09 -2.28
N LEU A 47 7.57 -18.03 -3.02
CA LEU A 47 6.60 -18.01 -4.11
C LEU A 47 6.95 -19.04 -5.19
N PHE A 48 8.20 -19.02 -5.70
CA PHE A 48 8.64 -19.98 -6.71
C PHE A 48 8.71 -21.41 -6.17
N MET A 49 9.05 -21.60 -4.89
CA MET A 49 9.01 -22.92 -4.24
C MET A 49 7.59 -23.49 -4.15
N ILE A 50 6.59 -22.67 -3.81
CA ILE A 50 5.17 -23.08 -3.84
C ILE A 50 4.76 -23.47 -5.24
N GLN A 51 5.11 -22.64 -6.21
CA GLN A 51 4.76 -22.83 -7.62
C GLN A 51 5.31 -24.16 -8.16
N ILE A 52 6.62 -24.39 -8.03
CA ILE A 52 7.25 -25.62 -8.52
C ILE A 52 6.73 -26.87 -7.79
N THR A 53 6.52 -26.79 -6.47
CA THR A 53 6.02 -27.90 -5.67
C THR A 53 4.61 -28.33 -6.12
N ALA A 54 3.73 -27.34 -6.34
CA ALA A 54 2.36 -27.61 -6.79
C ALA A 54 2.32 -28.23 -8.20
N PHE A 55 3.06 -27.67 -9.14
CA PHE A 55 3.08 -28.17 -10.52
C PHE A 55 3.77 -29.54 -10.67
N ILE A 56 4.80 -29.81 -9.89
CA ILE A 56 5.41 -31.15 -9.80
C ILE A 56 4.38 -32.16 -9.27
N ALA A 57 3.65 -31.82 -8.19
CA ALA A 57 2.61 -32.70 -7.64
C ALA A 57 1.52 -32.99 -8.70
N MET A 58 1.05 -31.96 -9.40
CA MET A 58 0.06 -32.10 -10.47
C MET A 58 0.58 -32.93 -11.65
N TYR A 59 1.84 -32.75 -12.04
CA TYR A 59 2.47 -33.57 -13.10
C TYR A 59 2.52 -35.05 -12.71
N PHE A 60 2.94 -35.37 -11.47
CA PHE A 60 2.96 -36.75 -11.02
C PHE A 60 1.56 -37.36 -10.87
N ALA A 61 0.54 -36.55 -10.64
CA ALA A 61 -0.85 -37.00 -10.57
C ALA A 61 -1.41 -37.36 -11.94
N THR A 62 -1.07 -36.59 -12.98
CA THR A 62 -1.69 -36.68 -14.31
C THR A 62 -0.78 -37.30 -15.39
N GLN A 63 0.53 -37.27 -15.20
CA GLN A 63 1.56 -37.60 -16.19
C GLN A 63 1.45 -36.77 -17.48
N ASP A 64 0.84 -35.57 -17.41
CA ASP A 64 0.63 -34.69 -18.57
C ASP A 64 1.69 -33.59 -18.60
N LEU A 65 2.56 -33.62 -19.60
CA LEU A 65 3.65 -32.66 -19.76
C LEU A 65 3.16 -31.23 -20.02
N ARG A 66 1.92 -31.04 -20.51
CA ARG A 66 1.32 -29.71 -20.73
C ARG A 66 1.27 -28.88 -19.45
N MET A 67 1.15 -29.50 -18.28
CA MET A 67 1.23 -28.81 -17.01
C MET A 67 2.58 -28.14 -16.78
N MET A 68 3.68 -28.77 -17.20
CA MET A 68 5.02 -28.19 -17.08
C MET A 68 5.21 -26.98 -18.00
N PHE A 69 4.55 -26.96 -19.18
CA PHE A 69 4.54 -25.78 -20.04
C PHE A 69 3.77 -24.62 -19.41
N ILE A 70 2.59 -24.90 -18.78
CA ILE A 70 1.83 -23.86 -18.04
C ILE A 70 2.66 -23.33 -16.87
N TYR A 71 3.33 -24.21 -16.12
CA TYR A 71 4.27 -23.82 -15.07
C TYR A 71 5.37 -22.91 -15.60
N GLY A 72 6.05 -23.31 -16.68
CA GLY A 72 7.13 -22.52 -17.26
C GLY A 72 6.65 -21.14 -17.72
N ALA A 73 5.48 -21.06 -18.37
CA ALA A 73 4.88 -19.79 -18.77
C ALA A 73 4.56 -18.91 -17.55
N LEU A 74 3.92 -19.47 -16.52
CA LEU A 74 3.59 -18.75 -15.30
C LEU A 74 4.85 -18.26 -14.57
N ALA A 75 5.88 -19.11 -14.45
CA ALA A 75 7.14 -18.74 -13.80
C ALA A 75 7.85 -17.59 -14.52
N VAL A 76 7.88 -17.64 -15.86
CA VAL A 76 8.44 -16.55 -16.68
C VAL A 76 7.64 -15.27 -16.52
N ILE A 77 6.31 -15.34 -16.52
CA ILE A 77 5.43 -14.18 -16.35
C ILE A 77 5.66 -13.55 -14.96
N VAL A 78 5.65 -14.35 -13.89
CA VAL A 78 5.85 -13.85 -12.53
C VAL A 78 7.24 -13.23 -12.37
N MET A 79 8.29 -13.89 -12.87
CA MET A 79 9.64 -13.34 -12.88
C MET A 79 9.69 -12.01 -13.65
N ALA A 80 9.08 -11.94 -14.81
CA ALA A 80 9.02 -10.72 -15.61
C ALA A 80 8.31 -9.59 -14.88
N VAL A 81 7.20 -9.86 -14.17
CA VAL A 81 6.49 -8.87 -13.35
C VAL A 81 7.40 -8.29 -12.29
N ILE A 82 8.05 -9.14 -11.49
CA ILE A 82 8.94 -8.71 -10.41
C ILE A 82 10.09 -7.86 -10.98
N LEU A 83 10.72 -8.32 -12.07
CA LEU A 83 11.82 -7.60 -12.70
C LEU A 83 11.39 -6.28 -13.33
N LEU A 84 10.26 -6.26 -14.08
CA LEU A 84 9.77 -5.05 -14.75
C LEU A 84 9.33 -3.98 -13.77
N TYR A 85 8.62 -4.34 -12.69
CA TYR A 85 8.26 -3.37 -11.66
C TYR A 85 9.50 -2.77 -11.00
N ASN A 86 10.48 -3.58 -10.61
CA ASN A 86 11.73 -3.10 -10.00
C ASN A 86 12.58 -2.25 -10.97
N LEU A 87 12.55 -2.56 -12.29
CA LEU A 87 13.33 -1.83 -13.30
C LEU A 87 12.69 -0.50 -13.68
N ILE A 88 11.35 -0.49 -13.87
CA ILE A 88 10.62 0.71 -14.34
C ILE A 88 10.35 1.67 -13.18
N TYR A 89 10.11 1.12 -11.98
CA TYR A 89 9.71 1.88 -10.79
C TYR A 89 10.62 1.55 -9.60
N PRO A 90 11.77 2.25 -9.44
CA PRO A 90 12.68 2.00 -8.31
C PRO A 90 12.00 2.12 -6.94
N ASN A 91 11.04 3.04 -6.82
CA ASN A 91 10.30 3.34 -5.58
C ASN A 91 8.94 2.63 -5.53
N VAL A 92 8.83 1.39 -6.00
CA VAL A 92 7.58 0.62 -5.96
C VAL A 92 7.45 -0.16 -4.66
N SER A 93 6.22 -0.34 -4.17
CA SER A 93 5.98 -1.27 -3.06
C SER A 93 6.15 -2.73 -3.52
N ARG A 94 7.33 -3.30 -3.27
CA ARG A 94 7.65 -4.69 -3.62
C ARG A 94 6.73 -5.69 -2.90
N LEU A 95 6.30 -5.39 -1.66
CA LEU A 95 5.35 -6.23 -0.92
C LEU A 95 4.03 -6.41 -1.68
N VAL A 96 3.48 -5.31 -2.23
CA VAL A 96 2.23 -5.36 -3.01
C VAL A 96 2.42 -6.15 -4.30
N VAL A 97 3.57 -6.00 -4.98
CA VAL A 97 3.90 -6.78 -6.20
C VAL A 97 4.01 -8.26 -5.87
N ASN A 98 4.74 -8.63 -4.83
CA ASN A 98 4.93 -10.03 -4.42
C ASN A 98 3.60 -10.69 -4.03
N ASN A 99 2.77 -9.98 -3.25
CA ASN A 99 1.45 -10.48 -2.86
C ASN A 99 0.51 -10.65 -4.07
N MET A 100 0.53 -9.72 -5.01
CA MET A 100 -0.20 -9.85 -6.29
C MET A 100 0.25 -11.10 -7.04
N CYS A 101 1.56 -11.33 -7.18
CA CYS A 101 2.12 -12.53 -7.82
C CYS A 101 1.75 -13.81 -7.08
N MET A 102 1.71 -13.80 -5.74
CA MET A 102 1.29 -14.94 -4.93
C MET A 102 -0.19 -15.28 -5.14
N LEU A 103 -1.08 -14.28 -5.15
CA LEU A 103 -2.51 -14.50 -5.39
C LEU A 103 -2.77 -15.03 -6.80
N ILE A 104 -2.09 -14.49 -7.83
CA ILE A 104 -2.14 -15.00 -9.20
C ILE A 104 -1.64 -16.45 -9.25
N THR A 105 -0.53 -16.75 -8.58
CA THR A 105 0.04 -18.10 -8.52
C THR A 105 -0.94 -19.10 -7.89
N ALA A 106 -1.53 -18.75 -6.72
CA ALA A 106 -2.50 -19.59 -6.05
C ALA A 106 -3.74 -19.86 -6.93
N GLY A 107 -4.27 -18.81 -7.58
CA GLY A 107 -5.36 -18.92 -8.54
C GLY A 107 -5.00 -19.80 -9.72
N MET A 108 -3.83 -19.60 -10.34
CA MET A 108 -3.37 -20.36 -11.51
C MET A 108 -3.15 -21.84 -11.18
N ILE A 109 -2.66 -22.19 -9.99
CA ILE A 109 -2.54 -23.59 -9.56
C ILE A 109 -3.93 -24.25 -9.59
N MET A 110 -4.94 -23.63 -8.97
CA MET A 110 -6.28 -24.21 -8.89
C MET A 110 -7.02 -24.20 -10.21
N ILE A 111 -6.93 -23.11 -10.97
CA ILE A 111 -7.52 -23.02 -12.33
C ILE A 111 -6.91 -24.06 -13.27
N THR A 112 -5.59 -24.30 -13.20
CA THR A 112 -4.93 -25.34 -14.01
C THR A 112 -5.43 -26.72 -13.59
N ARG A 113 -5.58 -26.97 -12.30
CA ARG A 113 -6.14 -28.22 -11.74
C ARG A 113 -7.57 -28.48 -12.27
N LEU A 114 -8.47 -27.50 -12.15
CA LEU A 114 -9.86 -27.59 -12.61
C LEU A 114 -9.95 -27.73 -14.13
N SER A 115 -9.12 -26.98 -14.85
CA SER A 115 -9.08 -26.99 -16.31
C SER A 115 -8.57 -28.31 -16.92
N ALA A 116 -7.80 -29.10 -16.18
CA ALA A 116 -7.25 -30.37 -16.65
C ALA A 116 -8.34 -31.40 -16.95
N GLN A 117 -9.44 -31.39 -16.21
CA GLN A 117 -10.56 -32.32 -16.33
C GLN A 117 -11.74 -31.74 -17.13
N SER A 118 -11.60 -30.55 -17.70
CA SER A 118 -12.64 -29.93 -18.52
C SER A 118 -12.73 -30.53 -19.91
N LYS A 119 -13.85 -30.27 -20.63
CA LYS A 119 -14.06 -30.71 -22.03
C LYS A 119 -12.97 -30.19 -22.97
N SER A 120 -12.36 -29.05 -22.68
CA SER A 120 -11.20 -28.50 -23.39
C SER A 120 -10.04 -28.40 -22.39
N PRO A 121 -9.23 -29.46 -22.23
CA PRO A 121 -8.18 -29.48 -21.22
C PRO A 121 -7.25 -28.29 -21.33
N TYR A 122 -7.03 -27.60 -20.18
CA TYR A 122 -6.21 -26.40 -20.05
C TYR A 122 -6.70 -25.14 -20.77
N GLY A 123 -7.83 -25.16 -21.47
CA GLY A 123 -8.33 -24.01 -22.22
C GLY A 123 -8.61 -22.79 -21.32
N ILE A 124 -9.18 -23.02 -20.13
CA ILE A 124 -9.47 -21.97 -19.14
C ILE A 124 -8.15 -21.43 -18.56
N ALA A 125 -7.19 -22.30 -18.23
CA ALA A 125 -5.90 -21.91 -17.69
C ALA A 125 -5.09 -21.05 -18.67
N ILE A 126 -5.07 -21.41 -19.95
CA ILE A 126 -4.39 -20.64 -21.00
C ILE A 126 -5.04 -19.27 -21.17
N ARG A 127 -6.39 -19.19 -21.20
CA ARG A 127 -7.09 -17.90 -21.26
C ARG A 127 -6.77 -17.01 -20.05
N GLN A 128 -6.72 -17.60 -18.86
CA GLN A 128 -6.35 -16.85 -17.66
C GLN A 128 -4.92 -16.30 -17.73
N LEU A 129 -3.95 -17.09 -18.24
CA LEU A 129 -2.59 -16.60 -18.51
C LEU A 129 -2.57 -15.40 -19.46
N VAL A 130 -3.37 -15.45 -20.54
CA VAL A 130 -3.49 -14.32 -21.47
C VAL A 130 -4.05 -13.09 -20.76
N PHE A 131 -5.09 -13.25 -19.93
CA PHE A 131 -5.64 -12.15 -19.15
C PHE A 131 -4.63 -11.60 -18.15
N VAL A 132 -3.80 -12.43 -17.53
CA VAL A 132 -2.70 -12.01 -16.66
C VAL A 132 -1.71 -11.14 -17.43
N VAL A 133 -1.26 -11.58 -18.62
CA VAL A 133 -0.32 -10.79 -19.44
C VAL A 133 -0.92 -9.44 -19.84
N VAL A 134 -2.16 -9.41 -20.31
CA VAL A 134 -2.86 -8.16 -20.65
C VAL A 134 -2.99 -7.28 -19.41
N GLY A 135 -3.37 -7.85 -18.27
CA GLY A 135 -3.49 -7.13 -17.00
C GLY A 135 -2.17 -6.51 -16.56
N ILE A 136 -1.04 -7.22 -16.71
CA ILE A 136 0.30 -6.70 -16.38
C ILE A 136 0.63 -5.46 -17.21
N VAL A 137 0.32 -5.46 -18.50
CA VAL A 137 0.54 -4.28 -19.36
C VAL A 137 -0.20 -3.06 -18.80
N PHE A 138 -1.48 -3.22 -18.42
CA PHE A 138 -2.24 -2.14 -17.78
C PHE A 138 -1.66 -1.78 -16.41
N GLY A 139 -1.31 -2.78 -15.59
CA GLY A 139 -0.69 -2.58 -14.28
C GLY A 139 0.62 -1.78 -14.34
N LEU A 140 1.40 -1.92 -15.40
CA LEU A 140 2.63 -1.16 -15.63
C LEU A 140 2.37 0.26 -16.20
N ILE A 141 1.30 0.46 -16.96
CA ILE A 141 0.99 1.78 -17.55
C ILE A 141 0.34 2.71 -16.52
N VAL A 142 -0.57 2.18 -15.71
CA VAL A 142 -1.39 2.95 -14.78
C VAL A 142 -0.60 3.79 -13.76
N PRO A 143 0.50 3.31 -13.13
CA PRO A 143 1.29 4.13 -12.21
C PRO A 143 1.85 5.40 -12.86
N VAL A 144 2.30 5.31 -14.14
CA VAL A 144 2.76 6.49 -14.89
C VAL A 144 1.65 7.50 -15.10
N LEU A 145 0.42 7.02 -15.40
CA LEU A 145 -0.73 7.89 -15.60
C LEU A 145 -1.09 8.63 -14.31
N ILE A 146 -1.16 7.91 -13.19
CA ILE A 146 -1.48 8.50 -11.87
C ILE A 146 -0.45 9.57 -11.48
N ARG A 147 0.85 9.28 -11.66
CA ARG A 147 1.93 10.23 -11.34
C ARG A 147 1.89 11.50 -12.20
N LYS A 148 1.46 11.40 -13.48
CA LYS A 148 1.45 12.53 -14.42
C LYS A 148 0.15 13.33 -14.44
N MET A 149 -0.97 12.73 -14.07
CA MET A 149 -2.31 13.32 -14.23
C MET A 149 -2.78 14.02 -12.96
N THR A 150 -2.29 15.24 -12.72
CA THR A 150 -2.68 16.05 -11.54
C THR A 150 -4.10 16.59 -11.58
N PHE A 151 -4.79 16.51 -12.72
CA PHE A 151 -6.15 17.04 -12.93
C PHE A 151 -7.28 16.04 -12.61
N LEU A 152 -6.96 14.83 -12.16
CA LEU A 152 -7.94 13.78 -11.87
C LEU A 152 -8.98 14.21 -10.81
N GLU A 153 -8.61 15.05 -9.87
CA GLU A 153 -9.52 15.56 -8.83
C GLU A 153 -10.66 16.46 -9.37
N ASN A 154 -10.48 17.01 -10.59
CA ASN A 154 -11.44 17.96 -11.19
C ASN A 154 -12.56 17.28 -12.00
N TRP A 155 -12.45 15.98 -12.30
CA TRP A 155 -13.36 15.26 -13.20
C TRP A 155 -14.57 14.61 -12.52
N THR A 156 -15.01 15.16 -11.38
CA THR A 156 -16.09 14.61 -10.54
C THR A 156 -17.31 14.14 -11.34
N TYR A 157 -17.91 15.04 -12.14
CA TYR A 157 -19.13 14.72 -12.88
C TYR A 157 -18.89 13.84 -14.10
N ILE A 158 -17.69 13.84 -14.65
CA ILE A 158 -17.30 12.95 -15.75
C ILE A 158 -17.27 11.50 -15.23
N TYR A 159 -16.66 11.25 -14.07
CA TYR A 159 -16.66 9.93 -13.46
C TYR A 159 -18.07 9.42 -13.17
N ALA A 160 -18.92 10.28 -12.59
CA ALA A 160 -20.33 9.95 -12.31
C ALA A 160 -21.12 9.64 -13.59
N ALA A 161 -20.98 10.47 -14.62
CA ALA A 161 -21.72 10.32 -15.88
C ALA A 161 -21.26 9.08 -16.66
N VAL A 162 -19.95 8.87 -16.80
CA VAL A 162 -19.39 7.72 -17.52
C VAL A 162 -19.74 6.42 -16.78
N GLY A 163 -19.55 6.40 -15.44
CA GLY A 163 -19.89 5.24 -14.62
C GLY A 163 -21.38 4.90 -14.67
N GLY A 164 -22.24 5.89 -14.45
CA GLY A 164 -23.68 5.73 -14.50
C GLY A 164 -24.20 5.30 -15.89
N ALA A 165 -23.69 5.92 -16.95
CA ALA A 165 -24.03 5.54 -18.33
C ALA A 165 -23.60 4.09 -18.65
N ALA A 166 -22.39 3.70 -18.25
CA ALA A 166 -21.90 2.32 -18.47
C ALA A 166 -22.79 1.30 -17.75
N LEU A 167 -23.18 1.55 -16.50
CA LEU A 167 -24.10 0.67 -15.75
C LEU A 167 -25.49 0.64 -16.40
N LEU A 168 -26.01 1.77 -16.85
CA LEU A 168 -27.32 1.85 -17.49
C LEU A 168 -27.35 1.10 -18.81
N ILE A 169 -26.30 1.23 -19.63
CA ILE A 169 -26.15 0.48 -20.88
C ILE A 169 -26.15 -1.04 -20.61
N VAL A 170 -25.43 -1.49 -19.57
CA VAL A 170 -25.44 -2.89 -19.17
C VAL A 170 -26.82 -3.35 -18.73
N ALA A 171 -27.49 -2.56 -17.88
CA ALA A 171 -28.83 -2.87 -17.37
C ALA A 171 -29.85 -3.03 -18.50
N LEU A 172 -29.72 -2.24 -19.58
CA LEU A 172 -30.64 -2.25 -20.72
C LEU A 172 -30.32 -3.30 -21.79
N PHE A 173 -29.03 -3.54 -22.06
CA PHE A 173 -28.61 -4.27 -23.26
C PHE A 173 -27.81 -5.56 -23.00
N ALA A 174 -27.30 -5.81 -21.76
CA ALA A 174 -26.50 -6.99 -21.51
C ALA A 174 -27.32 -8.28 -21.52
N ALA A 175 -26.69 -9.36 -21.96
CA ALA A 175 -27.28 -10.68 -21.93
C ALA A 175 -27.53 -11.13 -20.48
N THR A 176 -28.63 -11.88 -20.30
CA THR A 176 -28.99 -12.44 -19.00
C THR A 176 -28.24 -13.77 -18.80
N LEU A 177 -27.30 -13.81 -17.87
CA LEU A 177 -26.61 -15.02 -17.40
C LEU A 177 -27.16 -15.39 -16.02
N GLY A 178 -27.69 -16.62 -15.87
CA GLY A 178 -28.19 -17.08 -14.57
C GLY A 178 -29.25 -16.19 -13.92
N GLY A 179 -30.04 -15.46 -14.70
CA GLY A 179 -31.07 -14.51 -14.22
C GLY A 179 -30.57 -13.09 -13.98
N ALA A 180 -29.27 -12.81 -14.20
CA ALA A 180 -28.68 -11.48 -14.01
C ALA A 180 -28.19 -10.87 -15.35
N LYS A 181 -28.44 -9.57 -15.55
CA LYS A 181 -27.91 -8.79 -16.69
C LYS A 181 -26.55 -8.22 -16.30
N LEU A 182 -25.47 -8.99 -16.42
CA LEU A 182 -24.18 -8.64 -15.84
C LEU A 182 -23.10 -8.31 -16.88
N SER A 183 -23.14 -8.89 -18.07
CA SER A 183 -22.01 -8.84 -18.98
C SER A 183 -22.36 -8.78 -20.45
N PHE A 184 -21.46 -8.18 -21.23
CA PHE A 184 -21.42 -8.28 -22.69
C PHE A 184 -20.47 -9.41 -23.11
N ASN A 185 -20.95 -10.32 -23.92
CA ASN A 185 -20.10 -11.36 -24.51
C ASN A 185 -19.55 -10.87 -25.85
N ILE A 186 -18.25 -10.61 -25.89
CA ILE A 186 -17.53 -10.24 -27.12
C ILE A 186 -16.67 -11.45 -27.53
N GLY A 187 -17.23 -12.34 -28.34
CA GLY A 187 -16.61 -13.61 -28.68
C GLY A 187 -16.42 -14.50 -27.44
N PRO A 188 -15.19 -14.97 -27.16
CA PRO A 188 -14.91 -15.86 -26.03
C PRO A 188 -14.71 -15.09 -24.70
N VAL A 189 -14.77 -13.75 -24.70
CA VAL A 189 -14.52 -12.88 -23.55
C VAL A 189 -15.83 -12.29 -23.06
N SER A 190 -16.12 -12.47 -21.77
CA SER A 190 -17.22 -11.81 -21.07
C SER A 190 -16.70 -10.54 -20.41
N LEU A 191 -17.18 -9.38 -20.84
CA LEU A 191 -16.85 -8.08 -20.25
C LEU A 191 -17.96 -7.69 -19.28
N GLN A 192 -17.61 -7.53 -18.00
CA GLN A 192 -18.49 -7.06 -16.94
C GLN A 192 -18.14 -5.61 -16.57
N PRO A 193 -18.88 -4.61 -17.06
CA PRO A 193 -18.54 -3.21 -16.83
C PRO A 193 -18.58 -2.76 -15.38
N SER A 194 -19.41 -3.36 -14.52
CA SER A 194 -19.45 -3.04 -13.08
C SER A 194 -18.07 -3.18 -12.41
N GLU A 195 -17.22 -4.11 -12.91
CA GLU A 195 -15.84 -4.30 -12.44
C GLU A 195 -14.94 -3.06 -12.68
N PHE A 196 -15.14 -2.34 -13.76
CA PHE A 196 -14.40 -1.11 -14.07
C PHE A 196 -15.05 0.12 -13.44
N VAL A 197 -16.40 0.14 -13.42
CA VAL A 197 -17.16 1.27 -12.86
C VAL A 197 -16.90 1.43 -11.37
N LYS A 198 -16.60 0.36 -10.61
CA LYS A 198 -16.21 0.50 -9.19
C LYS A 198 -14.99 1.42 -9.00
N ILE A 199 -14.03 1.41 -9.93
CA ILE A 199 -12.87 2.30 -9.90
C ILE A 199 -13.32 3.74 -10.16
N LEU A 200 -14.12 3.98 -11.23
CA LEU A 200 -14.65 5.30 -11.54
C LEU A 200 -15.53 5.85 -10.41
N PHE A 201 -16.30 4.99 -9.74
CA PHE A 201 -17.12 5.33 -8.59
C PHE A 201 -16.27 5.83 -7.40
N VAL A 202 -15.16 5.16 -7.10
CA VAL A 202 -14.23 5.62 -6.07
C VAL A 202 -13.66 7.00 -6.41
N PHE A 203 -13.24 7.20 -7.67
CA PHE A 203 -12.75 8.50 -8.14
C PHE A 203 -13.84 9.59 -8.06
N PHE A 204 -15.07 9.26 -8.43
CA PHE A 204 -16.22 10.17 -8.28
C PHE A 204 -16.42 10.61 -6.83
N VAL A 205 -16.52 9.65 -5.91
CA VAL A 205 -16.76 9.92 -4.49
C VAL A 205 -15.60 10.72 -3.90
N ALA A 206 -14.35 10.32 -4.19
CA ALA A 206 -13.15 11.01 -3.74
C ALA A 206 -13.11 12.47 -4.24
N ALA A 207 -13.35 12.69 -5.54
CA ALA A 207 -13.35 14.02 -6.13
C ALA A 207 -14.49 14.90 -5.61
N SER A 208 -15.67 14.33 -5.36
CA SER A 208 -16.81 15.07 -4.81
C SER A 208 -16.57 15.50 -3.37
N LEU A 209 -16.09 14.57 -2.51
CA LEU A 209 -15.85 14.85 -1.11
C LEU A 209 -14.57 15.69 -0.89
N ASN A 210 -13.61 15.66 -1.83
CA ASN A 210 -12.47 16.55 -1.82
C ASN A 210 -12.86 18.02 -2.07
N LYS A 211 -13.88 18.27 -2.91
CA LYS A 211 -14.36 19.63 -3.19
C LYS A 211 -15.04 20.28 -1.99
N SER A 212 -15.93 19.56 -1.32
CA SER A 212 -16.66 20.05 -0.15
C SER A 212 -17.30 18.90 0.61
N THR A 213 -17.26 18.99 1.94
CA THR A 213 -17.95 18.10 2.87
C THR A 213 -19.21 18.75 3.47
N GLU A 214 -19.66 19.89 2.93
CA GLU A 214 -20.89 20.54 3.35
C GLU A 214 -22.11 19.67 3.07
N PHE A 215 -23.16 19.82 3.88
CA PHE A 215 -24.38 19.02 3.81
C PHE A 215 -24.98 18.95 2.39
N LYS A 216 -25.05 20.09 1.69
CA LYS A 216 -25.60 20.15 0.32
C LYS A 216 -24.79 19.27 -0.65
N ASN A 217 -23.47 19.32 -0.60
CA ASN A 217 -22.62 18.50 -1.47
C ASN A 217 -22.71 17.02 -1.09
N VAL A 218 -22.76 16.71 0.21
CA VAL A 218 -22.96 15.34 0.71
C VAL A 218 -24.28 14.77 0.19
N VAL A 219 -25.39 15.52 0.24
CA VAL A 219 -26.69 15.08 -0.28
C VAL A 219 -26.65 14.80 -1.78
N VAL A 220 -26.02 15.68 -2.58
CA VAL A 220 -25.88 15.47 -4.03
C VAL A 220 -25.02 14.23 -4.31
N THR A 221 -23.90 14.08 -3.62
CA THR A 221 -23.01 12.91 -3.77
C THR A 221 -23.72 11.62 -3.39
N THR A 222 -24.50 11.63 -2.28
CA THR A 222 -25.33 10.51 -1.84
C THR A 222 -26.38 10.13 -2.88
N ALA A 223 -27.06 11.11 -3.46
CA ALA A 223 -28.08 10.85 -4.47
C ALA A 223 -27.49 10.18 -5.73
N ILE A 224 -26.34 10.68 -6.20
CA ILE A 224 -25.65 10.08 -7.35
C ILE A 224 -25.12 8.68 -7.01
N ALA A 225 -24.51 8.50 -5.83
CA ALA A 225 -24.04 7.20 -5.37
C ALA A 225 -25.19 6.19 -5.24
N ALA A 226 -26.31 6.61 -4.64
CA ALA A 226 -27.52 5.79 -4.53
C ALA A 226 -28.09 5.41 -5.90
N ALA A 227 -28.05 6.30 -6.90
CA ALA A 227 -28.44 5.98 -8.26
C ALA A 227 -27.58 4.85 -8.87
N HIS A 228 -26.27 4.87 -8.69
CA HIS A 228 -25.37 3.77 -9.14
C HIS A 228 -25.74 2.45 -8.46
N VAL A 229 -25.93 2.48 -7.13
CA VAL A 229 -26.33 1.29 -6.36
C VAL A 229 -27.68 0.75 -6.83
N LEU A 230 -28.65 1.64 -7.07
CA LEU A 230 -29.99 1.25 -7.53
C LEU A 230 -29.94 0.58 -8.91
N ILE A 231 -29.17 1.12 -9.86
CA ILE A 231 -28.98 0.50 -11.19
C ILE A 231 -28.43 -0.92 -11.05
N LEU A 232 -27.44 -1.13 -10.16
CA LEU A 232 -26.85 -2.45 -9.90
C LEU A 232 -27.86 -3.43 -9.29
N VAL A 233 -28.69 -2.97 -8.33
CA VAL A 233 -29.77 -3.78 -7.74
C VAL A 233 -30.79 -4.19 -8.80
N LEU A 234 -31.21 -3.26 -9.66
CA LEU A 234 -32.14 -3.53 -10.76
C LEU A 234 -31.54 -4.49 -11.80
N SER A 235 -30.21 -4.47 -11.97
CA SER A 235 -29.47 -5.42 -12.85
C SER A 235 -29.22 -6.76 -12.16
N THR A 236 -29.70 -6.96 -10.93
CA THR A 236 -29.48 -8.17 -10.09
C THR A 236 -28.03 -8.43 -9.69
N ASP A 237 -27.14 -7.42 -9.82
CA ASP A 237 -25.75 -7.45 -9.35
C ASP A 237 -25.66 -6.97 -7.90
N LEU A 238 -26.17 -7.82 -6.98
CA LEU A 238 -26.22 -7.48 -5.56
C LEU A 238 -24.83 -7.41 -4.92
N GLY A 239 -23.88 -8.18 -5.43
CA GLY A 239 -22.50 -8.18 -4.93
C GLY A 239 -21.82 -6.84 -5.20
N ALA A 240 -21.87 -6.35 -6.45
CA ALA A 240 -21.34 -5.04 -6.79
C ALA A 240 -22.12 -3.90 -6.07
N ALA A 241 -23.45 -3.99 -5.99
CA ALA A 241 -24.27 -3.00 -5.27
C ALA A 241 -23.82 -2.85 -3.82
N LEU A 242 -23.54 -3.95 -3.12
CA LEU A 242 -23.10 -3.96 -1.74
C LEU A 242 -21.67 -3.40 -1.59
N ILE A 243 -20.77 -3.70 -2.54
CA ILE A 243 -19.42 -3.10 -2.58
C ILE A 243 -19.52 -1.57 -2.71
N PHE A 244 -20.30 -1.06 -3.68
CA PHE A 244 -20.47 0.38 -3.90
C PHE A 244 -21.04 1.07 -2.66
N PHE A 245 -22.05 0.46 -2.04
CA PHE A 245 -22.66 0.98 -0.82
C PHE A 245 -21.66 1.11 0.33
N ILE A 246 -20.94 0.04 0.65
CA ILE A 246 -19.98 0.03 1.76
C ILE A 246 -18.81 0.97 1.50
N VAL A 247 -18.27 0.98 0.28
CA VAL A 247 -17.19 1.88 -0.12
C VAL A 247 -17.63 3.34 0.04
N TYR A 248 -18.83 3.69 -0.45
CA TYR A 248 -19.38 5.03 -0.27
C TYR A 248 -19.47 5.40 1.21
N LEU A 249 -20.03 4.52 2.03
CA LEU A 249 -20.25 4.76 3.45
C LEU A 249 -18.95 5.00 4.22
N ILE A 250 -17.92 4.18 3.96
CA ILE A 250 -16.59 4.31 4.59
C ILE A 250 -15.92 5.60 4.13
N MET A 251 -15.92 5.89 2.83
CA MET A 251 -15.34 7.13 2.29
C MET A 251 -16.05 8.37 2.84
N LEU A 252 -17.39 8.35 2.93
CA LEU A 252 -18.17 9.43 3.50
C LEU A 252 -17.82 9.67 4.97
N TYR A 253 -17.75 8.60 5.76
CA TYR A 253 -17.38 8.69 7.19
C TYR A 253 -15.99 9.28 7.39
N VAL A 254 -15.00 8.77 6.65
CA VAL A 254 -13.62 9.25 6.78
C VAL A 254 -13.47 10.70 6.31
N ALA A 255 -14.18 11.09 5.24
CA ALA A 255 -14.13 12.45 4.72
C ALA A 255 -14.81 13.48 5.62
N THR A 256 -15.98 13.13 6.17
CA THR A 256 -16.79 14.07 6.97
C THR A 256 -16.45 14.02 8.45
N ARG A 257 -15.91 12.89 8.94
CA ARG A 257 -15.70 12.57 10.36
C ARG A 257 -16.99 12.65 11.20
N GLN A 258 -18.16 12.54 10.55
CA GLN A 258 -19.48 12.63 11.17
C GLN A 258 -20.09 11.23 11.29
N PRO A 259 -20.14 10.64 12.49
CA PRO A 259 -20.68 9.28 12.68
C PRO A 259 -22.18 9.21 12.34
N LEU A 260 -22.90 10.33 12.44
CA LEU A 260 -24.32 10.40 12.13
C LEU A 260 -24.63 10.01 10.67
N TYR A 261 -23.79 10.44 9.71
CA TYR A 261 -23.94 10.04 8.31
C TYR A 261 -23.74 8.53 8.11
N ALA A 262 -22.78 7.95 8.81
CA ALA A 262 -22.53 6.49 8.74
C ALA A 262 -23.73 5.72 9.33
N ILE A 263 -24.23 6.12 10.50
CA ILE A 263 -25.39 5.51 11.14
C ILE A 263 -26.64 5.64 10.27
N ALA A 264 -26.91 6.84 9.73
CA ALA A 264 -28.04 7.07 8.82
C ALA A 264 -27.91 6.23 7.55
N GLY A 265 -26.69 6.12 6.99
CA GLY A 265 -26.42 5.28 5.83
C GLY A 265 -26.67 3.81 6.11
N VAL A 266 -26.19 3.27 7.24
CA VAL A 266 -26.46 1.87 7.65
C VAL A 266 -27.95 1.64 7.83
N ALA A 267 -28.67 2.55 8.52
CA ALA A 267 -30.10 2.43 8.71
C ALA A 267 -30.87 2.44 7.37
N ALA A 268 -30.49 3.34 6.44
CA ALA A 268 -31.06 3.38 5.09
C ALA A 268 -30.76 2.09 4.31
N GLY A 269 -29.53 1.54 4.41
CA GLY A 269 -29.15 0.27 3.80
C GLY A 269 -29.94 -0.92 4.33
N CYS A 270 -30.14 -1.01 5.65
CA CYS A 270 -31.00 -2.04 6.27
C CYS A 270 -32.45 -1.91 5.78
N GLY A 271 -32.98 -0.69 5.73
CA GLY A 271 -34.32 -0.44 5.17
C GLY A 271 -34.44 -0.86 3.70
N ALA A 272 -33.45 -0.50 2.88
CA ALA A 272 -33.39 -0.90 1.47
C ALA A 272 -33.28 -2.44 1.30
N ALA A 273 -32.52 -3.11 2.16
CA ALA A 273 -32.40 -4.59 2.15
C ALA A 273 -33.75 -5.26 2.45
N VAL A 274 -34.51 -4.77 3.45
CA VAL A 274 -35.85 -5.27 3.78
C VAL A 274 -36.82 -5.04 2.61
N ILE A 275 -36.83 -3.84 2.06
CA ILE A 275 -37.67 -3.51 0.89
C ILE A 275 -37.29 -4.42 -0.29
N GLY A 276 -35.99 -4.56 -0.59
CA GLY A 276 -35.47 -5.42 -1.63
C GLY A 276 -35.89 -6.88 -1.46
N TYR A 277 -35.85 -7.41 -0.24
CA TYR A 277 -36.30 -8.76 0.04
C TYR A 277 -37.78 -8.97 -0.32
N HIS A 278 -38.65 -7.99 -0.05
CA HIS A 278 -40.06 -8.11 -0.40
C HIS A 278 -40.35 -7.92 -1.89
N LEU A 279 -39.59 -7.05 -2.56
CA LEU A 279 -39.83 -6.68 -3.98
C LEU A 279 -39.20 -7.68 -4.98
N PHE A 280 -38.01 -8.24 -4.68
CA PHE A 280 -37.25 -9.01 -5.65
C PHE A 280 -37.19 -10.50 -5.32
N SER A 281 -37.72 -11.34 -6.23
CA SER A 281 -37.74 -12.81 -6.05
C SER A 281 -36.34 -13.43 -5.97
N HIS A 282 -35.37 -12.91 -6.73
CA HIS A 282 -33.99 -13.42 -6.70
C HIS A 282 -33.30 -13.20 -5.35
N ILE A 283 -33.67 -12.14 -4.59
CA ILE A 283 -33.16 -11.94 -3.22
C ILE A 283 -33.74 -12.97 -2.28
N LYS A 284 -35.07 -13.26 -2.41
CA LYS A 284 -35.73 -14.32 -1.59
C LYS A 284 -35.07 -15.68 -1.78
N VAL A 285 -34.78 -16.05 -3.03
CA VAL A 285 -34.09 -17.32 -3.35
C VAL A 285 -32.70 -17.38 -2.69
N ARG A 286 -31.90 -16.31 -2.81
CA ARG A 286 -30.57 -16.26 -2.18
C ARG A 286 -30.64 -16.33 -0.64
N VAL A 287 -31.60 -15.66 -0.03
CA VAL A 287 -31.80 -15.70 1.42
C VAL A 287 -32.28 -17.08 1.88
N ALA A 288 -33.22 -17.72 1.17
CA ALA A 288 -33.65 -19.08 1.45
C ALA A 288 -32.49 -20.09 1.35
N ALA A 289 -31.71 -20.04 0.26
CA ALA A 289 -30.53 -20.86 0.08
C ALA A 289 -29.46 -20.62 1.16
N TRP A 290 -29.32 -19.40 1.67
CA TRP A 290 -28.43 -19.08 2.77
C TRP A 290 -28.93 -19.60 4.12
N GLN A 291 -30.25 -19.50 4.41
CA GLN A 291 -30.83 -19.97 5.67
C GLN A 291 -30.74 -21.50 5.79
N ASP A 292 -31.21 -22.20 4.76
CA ASP A 292 -31.13 -23.66 4.71
C ASP A 292 -30.82 -24.13 3.28
N PRO A 293 -29.52 -24.35 2.95
CA PRO A 293 -29.12 -24.78 1.63
C PRO A 293 -29.57 -26.21 1.29
N PHE A 294 -29.86 -27.03 2.30
CA PHE A 294 -30.31 -28.40 2.08
C PHE A 294 -31.81 -28.48 1.77
N ALA A 295 -32.62 -27.68 2.46
CA ALA A 295 -34.05 -27.54 2.14
C ALA A 295 -34.26 -26.84 0.77
N ALA A 296 -33.42 -25.84 0.45
CA ALA A 296 -33.47 -25.12 -0.83
C ALA A 296 -32.58 -25.73 -1.93
N TYR A 297 -32.22 -27.02 -1.84
CA TYR A 297 -31.22 -27.64 -2.71
C TYR A 297 -31.53 -27.51 -4.20
N SER A 298 -32.77 -27.68 -4.61
CA SER A 298 -33.24 -27.53 -6.01
C SER A 298 -33.39 -26.08 -6.46
N GLU A 299 -33.46 -25.09 -5.53
CA GLU A 299 -33.79 -23.69 -5.81
C GLU A 299 -32.60 -22.73 -5.62
N GLY A 300 -31.35 -23.21 -5.68
CA GLY A 300 -30.12 -22.42 -5.55
C GLY A 300 -29.25 -22.77 -4.34
N GLY A 301 -29.73 -23.62 -3.42
CA GLY A 301 -28.97 -24.11 -2.27
C GLY A 301 -27.85 -25.09 -2.66
N TYR A 302 -27.95 -25.73 -3.84
CA TYR A 302 -26.96 -26.69 -4.34
C TYR A 302 -25.52 -26.16 -4.33
N GLN A 303 -25.31 -24.92 -4.79
CA GLN A 303 -23.98 -24.28 -4.83
C GLN A 303 -23.37 -24.15 -3.44
N ILE A 304 -24.17 -23.67 -2.47
CA ILE A 304 -23.72 -23.49 -1.08
C ILE A 304 -23.50 -24.86 -0.41
N ALA A 305 -24.38 -25.84 -0.64
CA ALA A 305 -24.22 -27.19 -0.10
C ALA A 305 -22.93 -27.85 -0.59
N GLN A 306 -22.65 -27.82 -1.90
CA GLN A 306 -21.41 -28.34 -2.46
C GLN A 306 -20.16 -27.61 -1.94
N SER A 307 -20.25 -26.26 -1.78
CA SER A 307 -19.19 -25.47 -1.17
C SER A 307 -18.87 -25.97 0.25
N LEU A 308 -19.90 -26.16 1.08
CA LEU A 308 -19.72 -26.63 2.46
C LEU A 308 -19.18 -28.07 2.54
N PHE A 309 -19.62 -28.95 1.64
CA PHE A 309 -19.08 -30.31 1.55
C PHE A 309 -17.60 -30.29 1.18
N ALA A 310 -17.20 -29.48 0.19
CA ALA A 310 -15.82 -29.35 -0.23
C ALA A 310 -14.93 -28.80 0.92
N ILE A 311 -15.37 -27.75 1.62
CA ILE A 311 -14.64 -27.21 2.78
C ILE A 311 -14.54 -28.27 3.88
N GLY A 312 -15.63 -29.00 4.17
CA GLY A 312 -15.66 -30.03 5.19
C GLY A 312 -14.76 -31.23 4.85
N SER A 313 -14.77 -31.70 3.60
CA SER A 313 -13.92 -32.81 3.16
C SER A 313 -12.43 -32.47 3.14
N GLY A 314 -12.07 -31.21 2.83
CA GLY A 314 -10.69 -30.75 2.85
C GLY A 314 -10.07 -30.72 4.25
N GLY A 315 -10.85 -30.39 5.26
CA GLY A 315 -10.36 -30.27 6.64
C GLY A 315 -9.18 -29.27 6.75
N TRP A 316 -8.31 -29.50 7.74
CA TRP A 316 -7.18 -28.59 8.00
C TRP A 316 -6.07 -28.64 6.94
N PHE A 317 -5.76 -29.84 6.42
CA PHE A 317 -4.58 -30.08 5.59
C PHE A 317 -4.91 -30.39 4.12
N GLY A 318 -6.18 -30.39 3.74
CA GLY A 318 -6.62 -30.73 2.40
C GLY A 318 -6.51 -32.23 2.07
N THR A 319 -7.16 -32.61 0.98
CA THR A 319 -7.06 -33.97 0.44
C THR A 319 -5.77 -34.18 -0.34
N GLY A 320 -5.17 -33.10 -0.87
CA GLY A 320 -4.05 -33.07 -1.80
C GLY A 320 -4.49 -32.79 -3.24
N LEU A 321 -3.63 -32.15 -4.02
CA LEU A 321 -3.90 -31.81 -5.42
C LEU A 321 -4.25 -33.08 -6.23
N PHE A 322 -5.34 -33.02 -7.01
CA PHE A 322 -5.94 -34.17 -7.74
C PHE A 322 -6.45 -35.32 -6.85
N ARG A 323 -6.68 -35.08 -5.56
CA ARG A 323 -7.26 -36.06 -4.64
C ARG A 323 -8.66 -35.71 -4.19
N GLY A 324 -9.07 -34.45 -4.32
CA GLY A 324 -10.43 -33.97 -4.13
C GLY A 324 -11.29 -34.18 -5.37
N GLN A 325 -12.54 -33.77 -5.25
CA GLN A 325 -13.53 -33.78 -6.34
C GLN A 325 -14.09 -32.36 -6.59
N PRO A 326 -13.24 -31.33 -6.77
CA PRO A 326 -13.70 -29.97 -6.94
C PRO A 326 -14.50 -29.77 -8.24
N ASP A 327 -14.46 -30.73 -9.17
CA ASP A 327 -15.26 -30.72 -10.39
C ASP A 327 -16.77 -30.91 -10.11
N THR A 328 -17.15 -31.39 -8.91
CA THR A 328 -18.55 -31.48 -8.46
C THR A 328 -19.11 -30.15 -7.97
N ILE A 329 -18.22 -29.19 -7.69
CA ILE A 329 -18.58 -27.86 -7.23
C ILE A 329 -18.99 -27.00 -8.45
N PRO A 330 -20.22 -26.47 -8.51
CA PRO A 330 -20.63 -25.63 -9.63
C PRO A 330 -19.77 -24.35 -9.67
N VAL A 331 -19.41 -23.90 -10.85
CA VAL A 331 -18.61 -22.66 -11.05
C VAL A 331 -17.38 -22.59 -10.14
N ALA A 332 -16.74 -23.74 -9.92
CA ALA A 332 -15.58 -23.88 -9.05
C ALA A 332 -14.41 -22.96 -9.43
N GLU A 333 -14.27 -22.65 -10.72
CA GLU A 333 -13.21 -21.78 -11.24
C GLU A 333 -13.46 -20.28 -11.01
N THR A 334 -14.72 -19.86 -10.71
CA THR A 334 -15.11 -18.46 -10.52
C THR A 334 -15.48 -18.18 -9.07
N ASP A 335 -16.77 -18.35 -8.74
CA ASP A 335 -17.35 -17.90 -7.46
C ASP A 335 -17.03 -18.82 -6.29
N LEU A 336 -16.80 -20.12 -6.55
CA LEU A 336 -16.55 -21.12 -5.51
C LEU A 336 -15.11 -21.64 -5.48
N ILE A 337 -14.16 -20.90 -6.07
CA ILE A 337 -12.75 -21.31 -6.12
C ILE A 337 -12.12 -21.50 -4.74
N PHE A 338 -12.51 -20.69 -3.74
CA PHE A 338 -12.04 -20.81 -2.38
C PHE A 338 -12.41 -22.17 -1.78
N SER A 339 -13.62 -22.68 -2.06
CA SER A 339 -14.07 -24.00 -1.58
C SER A 339 -13.27 -25.13 -2.23
N ALA A 340 -13.03 -25.03 -3.55
CA ALA A 340 -12.21 -25.97 -4.30
C ALA A 340 -10.75 -25.98 -3.78
N MET A 341 -10.19 -24.80 -3.49
CA MET A 341 -8.86 -24.68 -2.88
C MET A 341 -8.82 -25.27 -1.47
N THR A 342 -9.86 -25.05 -0.66
CA THR A 342 -9.92 -25.59 0.68
C THR A 342 -10.03 -27.11 0.68
N GLU A 343 -10.75 -27.70 -0.28
CA GLU A 343 -10.86 -29.14 -0.43
C GLU A 343 -9.50 -29.80 -0.69
N GLU A 344 -8.73 -29.30 -1.67
CA GLU A 344 -7.47 -29.94 -2.04
C GLU A 344 -6.26 -29.45 -1.26
N MET A 345 -6.18 -28.15 -0.94
CA MET A 345 -5.01 -27.54 -0.30
C MET A 345 -5.18 -27.34 1.23
N GLY A 346 -6.42 -27.46 1.73
CA GLY A 346 -6.75 -27.39 3.16
C GLY A 346 -7.04 -26.00 3.69
N LEU A 347 -7.69 -25.96 4.85
CA LEU A 347 -8.12 -24.73 5.52
C LEU A 347 -6.91 -23.85 5.92
N ILE A 348 -5.79 -24.45 6.38
CA ILE A 348 -4.59 -23.67 6.75
C ILE A 348 -4.06 -22.88 5.57
N PHE A 349 -3.97 -23.51 4.38
CA PHE A 349 -3.53 -22.81 3.16
C PHE A 349 -4.45 -21.65 2.81
N THR A 350 -5.76 -21.86 2.83
CA THR A 350 -6.74 -20.84 2.46
C THR A 350 -6.85 -19.72 3.51
N LEU A 351 -6.66 -20.02 4.80
CA LEU A 351 -6.51 -18.99 5.83
C LEU A 351 -5.24 -18.13 5.60
N CYS A 352 -4.13 -18.76 5.27
CA CYS A 352 -2.92 -18.01 4.88
C CYS A 352 -3.17 -17.12 3.64
N LEU A 353 -3.93 -17.61 2.66
CA LEU A 353 -4.32 -16.82 1.47
C LEU A 353 -5.16 -15.59 1.86
N ILE A 354 -6.11 -15.73 2.79
CA ILE A 354 -6.88 -14.60 3.35
C ILE A 354 -5.92 -13.60 4.02
N LEU A 355 -4.96 -14.06 4.79
CA LEU A 355 -3.98 -13.20 5.46
C LEU A 355 -3.09 -12.46 4.45
N VAL A 356 -2.74 -13.06 3.31
CA VAL A 356 -2.06 -12.35 2.21
C VAL A 356 -2.95 -11.23 1.65
N CYS A 357 -4.25 -11.48 1.46
CA CYS A 357 -5.19 -10.43 1.05
C CYS A 357 -5.27 -9.30 2.09
N VAL A 358 -5.31 -9.64 3.38
CA VAL A 358 -5.29 -8.65 4.48
C VAL A 358 -4.00 -7.85 4.48
N SER A 359 -2.85 -8.48 4.22
CA SER A 359 -1.55 -7.78 4.11
C SER A 359 -1.54 -6.74 2.99
N CYS A 360 -2.15 -7.04 1.82
CA CYS A 360 -2.35 -6.04 0.77
C CYS A 360 -3.19 -4.86 1.26
N TYR A 361 -4.30 -5.14 1.94
CA TYR A 361 -5.18 -4.09 2.45
C TYR A 361 -4.51 -3.20 3.49
N VAL A 362 -3.76 -3.79 4.42
CA VAL A 362 -2.98 -3.03 5.42
C VAL A 362 -1.99 -2.10 4.73
N MET A 363 -1.31 -2.58 3.68
CA MET A 363 -0.41 -1.72 2.90
C MET A 363 -1.14 -0.58 2.20
N PHE A 364 -2.34 -0.84 1.64
CA PHE A 364 -3.16 0.21 1.00
C PHE A 364 -3.60 1.27 2.01
N LEU A 365 -3.95 0.86 3.25
CA LEU A 365 -4.26 1.79 4.33
C LEU A 365 -3.04 2.62 4.74
N ASN A 366 -1.85 2.01 4.84
CA ASN A 366 -0.63 2.75 5.14
C ASN A 366 -0.36 3.83 4.08
N ILE A 367 -0.46 3.47 2.80
CA ILE A 367 -0.35 4.44 1.70
C ILE A 367 -1.38 5.57 1.86
N ALA A 368 -2.64 5.22 2.12
CA ALA A 368 -3.71 6.21 2.30
C ALA A 368 -3.44 7.17 3.48
N MET A 369 -2.84 6.70 4.57
CA MET A 369 -2.55 7.53 5.74
C MET A 369 -1.38 8.50 5.50
N GLU A 370 -0.39 8.11 4.72
CA GLU A 370 0.85 8.86 4.50
C GLU A 370 0.76 9.89 3.37
N LEU A 371 -0.09 9.69 2.35
CA LEU A 371 -0.33 10.66 1.27
C LEU A 371 -0.77 12.02 1.83
N ARG A 372 -0.34 13.12 1.24
CA ARG A 372 -0.70 14.49 1.64
C ARG A 372 -1.98 14.97 1.00
N ASN A 373 -2.15 14.72 -0.30
CA ASN A 373 -3.32 15.14 -1.04
C ASN A 373 -4.56 14.35 -0.59
N PHE A 374 -5.58 15.06 -0.11
CA PHE A 374 -6.81 14.46 0.44
C PHE A 374 -7.59 13.64 -0.58
N PHE A 375 -7.60 14.08 -1.85
CA PHE A 375 -8.21 13.31 -2.94
C PHE A 375 -7.56 11.93 -3.08
N TYR A 376 -6.22 11.88 -3.15
CA TYR A 376 -5.49 10.61 -3.27
C TYR A 376 -5.60 9.73 -2.02
N LYS A 377 -5.70 10.32 -0.81
CA LYS A 377 -6.04 9.58 0.42
C LYS A 377 -7.37 8.84 0.28
N LEU A 378 -8.40 9.55 -0.18
CA LEU A 378 -9.72 8.97 -0.38
C LEU A 378 -9.74 7.92 -1.49
N VAL A 379 -8.98 8.12 -2.58
CA VAL A 379 -8.85 7.12 -3.64
C VAL A 379 -8.20 5.85 -3.12
N ALA A 380 -7.07 5.94 -2.42
CA ALA A 380 -6.39 4.78 -1.84
C ALA A 380 -7.28 4.02 -0.83
N LEU A 381 -7.95 4.75 0.06
CA LEU A 381 -8.91 4.20 1.02
C LEU A 381 -10.08 3.49 0.31
N GLY A 382 -10.67 4.15 -0.69
CA GLY A 382 -11.83 3.62 -1.43
C GLY A 382 -11.48 2.36 -2.20
N LEU A 383 -10.36 2.35 -2.92
CA LEU A 383 -9.87 1.17 -3.66
C LEU A 383 -9.49 0.02 -2.71
N GLY A 384 -8.82 0.33 -1.60
CA GLY A 384 -8.51 -0.65 -0.56
C GLY A 384 -9.77 -1.27 0.03
N THR A 385 -10.79 -0.44 0.31
CA THR A 385 -12.09 -0.92 0.79
C THR A 385 -12.81 -1.78 -0.25
N CYS A 386 -12.80 -1.38 -1.54
CA CYS A 386 -13.32 -2.21 -2.63
C CYS A 386 -12.69 -3.61 -2.63
N TYR A 387 -11.36 -3.66 -2.55
CA TYR A 387 -10.58 -4.88 -2.58
C TYR A 387 -10.91 -5.81 -1.40
N ILE A 388 -10.78 -5.32 -0.18
CA ILE A 388 -10.96 -6.18 1.00
C ILE A 388 -12.42 -6.60 1.19
N PHE A 389 -13.37 -5.71 0.86
CA PHE A 389 -14.78 -6.05 0.96
C PHE A 389 -15.21 -7.05 -0.11
N GLN A 390 -14.62 -7.01 -1.31
CA GLN A 390 -14.81 -8.03 -2.34
C GLN A 390 -14.30 -9.39 -1.86
N VAL A 391 -13.12 -9.45 -1.22
CA VAL A 391 -12.58 -10.66 -0.58
C VAL A 391 -13.54 -11.17 0.52
N PHE A 392 -14.03 -10.27 1.38
CA PHE A 392 -14.99 -10.62 2.44
C PHE A 392 -16.29 -11.20 1.88
N LEU A 393 -16.88 -10.58 0.83
CA LEU A 393 -18.12 -11.06 0.23
C LEU A 393 -17.97 -12.45 -0.38
N GLN A 394 -16.86 -12.71 -1.05
CA GLN A 394 -16.60 -13.99 -1.67
C GLN A 394 -16.45 -15.08 -0.58
N ILE A 395 -15.59 -14.88 0.40
CA ILE A 395 -15.32 -15.86 1.45
C ILE A 395 -16.56 -16.03 2.35
N GLY A 396 -17.22 -14.95 2.73
CA GLY A 396 -18.44 -14.97 3.52
C GLY A 396 -19.59 -15.72 2.83
N GLY A 397 -19.71 -15.57 1.49
CA GLY A 397 -20.70 -16.26 0.69
C GLY A 397 -20.46 -17.78 0.64
N VAL A 398 -19.24 -18.21 0.36
CA VAL A 398 -18.90 -19.63 0.22
C VAL A 398 -18.89 -20.38 1.57
N THR A 399 -18.63 -19.68 2.66
CA THR A 399 -18.68 -20.24 4.04
C THR A 399 -20.06 -20.17 4.69
N LYS A 400 -21.07 -19.70 3.97
CA LYS A 400 -22.43 -19.48 4.52
C LYS A 400 -22.48 -18.45 5.67
N PHE A 401 -21.52 -17.56 5.78
CA PHE A 401 -21.56 -16.45 6.74
C PHE A 401 -22.55 -15.37 6.32
N ILE A 402 -22.63 -15.09 5.01
CA ILE A 402 -23.58 -14.18 4.36
C ILE A 402 -24.21 -14.90 3.15
N PRO A 403 -25.33 -14.39 2.58
CA PRO A 403 -25.86 -14.92 1.33
C PRO A 403 -24.82 -14.86 0.20
N LEU A 404 -24.75 -15.91 -0.62
CA LEU A 404 -23.82 -15.97 -1.76
C LEU A 404 -24.14 -14.88 -2.77
N THR A 405 -23.16 -14.03 -3.07
CA THR A 405 -23.33 -12.85 -3.94
C THR A 405 -22.83 -13.05 -5.38
N GLY A 406 -22.06 -14.10 -5.65
CA GLY A 406 -21.48 -14.34 -6.97
C GLY A 406 -20.33 -13.39 -7.32
N VAL A 407 -19.55 -12.97 -6.32
CA VAL A 407 -18.39 -12.09 -6.51
C VAL A 407 -17.12 -12.94 -6.58
N THR A 408 -16.23 -12.61 -7.49
CA THR A 408 -14.95 -13.32 -7.69
C THR A 408 -13.92 -12.94 -6.61
N LEU A 409 -13.02 -13.88 -6.26
CA LEU A 409 -11.87 -13.61 -5.40
C LEU A 409 -10.77 -12.90 -6.22
N PRO A 410 -10.36 -11.67 -5.86
CA PRO A 410 -9.39 -10.90 -6.61
C PRO A 410 -8.10 -11.66 -6.92
N PHE A 411 -7.64 -11.66 -8.17
CA PHE A 411 -6.50 -12.39 -8.73
C PHE A 411 -6.58 -13.91 -8.70
N VAL A 412 -7.40 -14.50 -7.84
CA VAL A 412 -7.46 -15.95 -7.63
C VAL A 412 -8.49 -16.60 -8.54
N SER A 413 -9.71 -16.04 -8.63
CA SER A 413 -10.78 -16.55 -9.48
C SER A 413 -10.48 -16.39 -10.96
N TYR A 414 -11.02 -17.31 -11.77
CA TYR A 414 -11.08 -17.13 -13.21
C TYR A 414 -12.04 -15.99 -13.56
N GLY A 415 -11.57 -15.04 -14.37
CA GLY A 415 -12.41 -13.93 -14.86
C GLY A 415 -11.59 -12.80 -15.45
N GLY A 416 -11.72 -12.57 -16.75
CA GLY A 416 -10.93 -11.55 -17.46
C GLY A 416 -11.19 -10.14 -16.97
N SER A 417 -12.47 -9.74 -16.81
CA SER A 417 -12.83 -8.38 -16.37
C SER A 417 -12.42 -8.11 -14.93
N SER A 418 -12.64 -9.08 -14.04
CA SER A 418 -12.28 -8.94 -12.62
C SER A 418 -10.77 -8.88 -12.43
N LEU A 419 -10.02 -9.74 -13.11
CA LEU A 419 -8.55 -9.71 -13.07
C LEU A 419 -8.00 -8.39 -13.61
N LEU A 420 -8.50 -7.92 -14.76
CA LEU A 420 -8.03 -6.69 -15.39
C LEU A 420 -8.37 -5.46 -14.51
N SER A 421 -9.59 -5.38 -13.97
CA SER A 421 -9.97 -4.28 -13.07
C SER A 421 -9.14 -4.28 -11.79
N THR A 422 -8.84 -5.46 -11.24
CA THR A 422 -7.99 -5.60 -10.06
C THR A 422 -6.53 -5.21 -10.35
N MET A 423 -6.00 -5.57 -11.55
CA MET A 423 -4.68 -5.12 -12.00
C MET A 423 -4.60 -3.59 -12.11
N ILE A 424 -5.63 -2.96 -12.68
CA ILE A 424 -5.72 -1.49 -12.75
C ILE A 424 -5.77 -0.89 -11.34
N MET A 425 -6.56 -1.46 -10.45
CA MET A 425 -6.67 -1.01 -9.06
C MET A 425 -5.32 -1.07 -8.33
N PHE A 426 -4.60 -2.19 -8.44
CA PHE A 426 -3.25 -2.33 -7.88
C PHE A 426 -2.25 -1.39 -8.56
N GLY A 427 -2.37 -1.18 -9.86
CA GLY A 427 -1.58 -0.19 -10.59
C GLY A 427 -1.81 1.25 -10.07
N ILE A 428 -3.06 1.63 -9.78
CA ILE A 428 -3.38 2.93 -9.15
C ILE A 428 -2.71 3.03 -7.77
N ILE A 429 -2.84 2.01 -6.93
CA ILE A 429 -2.22 1.97 -5.60
C ILE A 429 -0.70 2.10 -5.69
N GLN A 430 -0.07 1.40 -6.64
CA GLN A 430 1.37 1.54 -6.89
C GLN A 430 1.75 2.95 -7.35
N GLY A 431 0.93 3.56 -8.20
CA GLY A 431 1.11 4.95 -8.60
C GLY A 431 1.02 5.92 -7.42
N LEU A 432 0.06 5.69 -6.51
CA LEU A 432 -0.08 6.49 -5.29
C LEU A 432 1.08 6.27 -4.31
N TYR A 433 1.61 5.05 -4.22
CA TYR A 433 2.80 4.76 -3.44
C TYR A 433 4.01 5.56 -3.96
N ILE A 434 4.22 5.60 -5.28
CA ILE A 434 5.29 6.36 -5.90
C ILE A 434 5.11 7.87 -5.66
N VAL A 435 3.87 8.39 -5.76
CA VAL A 435 3.58 9.80 -5.45
C VAL A 435 3.94 10.13 -4.00
N ARG A 436 3.65 9.24 -3.05
CA ARG A 436 4.03 9.40 -1.64
C ARG A 436 5.54 9.49 -1.48
N GLU A 437 6.30 8.57 -2.08
CA GLU A 437 7.77 8.57 -2.03
C GLU A 437 8.37 9.84 -2.64
N ASP A 438 7.80 10.31 -3.77
CA ASP A 438 8.19 11.59 -4.39
C ASP A 438 7.93 12.78 -3.43
N GLU A 439 6.77 12.82 -2.74
CA GLU A 439 6.41 13.86 -1.76
C GLU A 439 7.37 13.86 -0.54
N GLU A 440 7.77 12.69 -0.05
CA GLU A 440 8.72 12.54 1.05
C GLU A 440 10.14 13.00 0.65
N ALA A 441 10.60 12.59 -0.53
CA ALA A 441 11.91 12.99 -1.06
C ALA A 441 12.02 14.52 -1.28
N GLU A 442 10.96 15.16 -1.76
CA GLU A 442 10.90 16.61 -1.89
C GLU A 442 10.97 17.32 -0.54
N GLU A 443 10.33 16.78 0.49
CA GLU A 443 10.38 17.36 1.84
C GLU A 443 11.77 17.25 2.46
N GLU A 444 12.40 16.09 2.37
CA GLU A 444 13.76 15.90 2.85
C GLU A 444 14.73 16.87 2.18
N HIS A 445 14.62 17.03 0.86
CA HIS A 445 15.42 18.00 0.11
C HIS A 445 15.18 19.43 0.58
N GLN A 446 13.93 19.84 0.83
CA GLN A 446 13.60 21.17 1.36
C GLN A 446 14.18 21.40 2.76
N ILE A 447 14.09 20.39 3.65
CA ILE A 447 14.66 20.43 5.00
C ILE A 447 16.19 20.58 4.92
N GLU A 448 16.85 19.81 4.07
CA GLU A 448 18.30 19.93 3.87
C GLU A 448 18.71 21.30 3.36
N MET A 449 18.00 21.84 2.39
CA MET A 449 18.24 23.20 1.88
C MET A 449 18.05 24.26 2.96
N GLN A 450 17.03 24.13 3.82
CA GLN A 450 16.82 25.04 4.94
C GLN A 450 17.95 24.92 5.96
N ARG A 451 18.39 23.71 6.31
CA ARG A 451 19.53 23.47 7.21
C ARG A 451 20.83 24.06 6.63
N ALA A 452 21.06 23.88 5.33
CA ALA A 452 22.22 24.47 4.64
C ALA A 452 22.19 26.02 4.66
N ARG A 453 21.04 26.64 4.43
CA ARG A 453 20.84 28.09 4.52
C ARG A 453 21.09 28.61 5.95
N GLN A 454 20.59 27.89 6.97
CA GLN A 454 20.85 28.26 8.37
C GLN A 454 22.33 28.16 8.73
N ARG A 455 23.02 27.07 8.33
CA ARG A 455 24.48 26.91 8.54
C ARG A 455 25.28 28.03 7.86
N ASN A 456 24.89 28.41 6.65
CA ASN A 456 25.55 29.51 5.94
C ASN A 456 25.32 30.89 6.61
N ARG A 457 24.10 31.15 7.10
CA ARG A 457 23.80 32.37 7.89
C ARG A 457 24.60 32.41 9.18
N SER A 458 24.70 31.33 9.92
CA SER A 458 25.50 31.22 11.15
C SER A 458 26.98 31.50 10.87
N ARG A 459 27.58 30.86 9.85
CA ARG A 459 28.96 31.11 9.42
C ARG A 459 29.20 32.56 9.01
N GLN A 460 28.25 33.19 8.32
CA GLN A 460 28.34 34.58 7.90
C GLN A 460 28.26 35.52 9.11
N ASN A 461 27.41 35.24 10.09
CA ASN A 461 27.31 35.98 11.33
C ASN A 461 28.58 35.84 12.22
N GLU A 462 29.16 34.64 12.27
CA GLU A 462 30.45 34.43 12.96
C GLU A 462 31.58 35.21 12.29
N ARG A 463 31.68 35.20 10.98
CA ARG A 463 32.66 36.01 10.22
C ARG A 463 32.46 37.50 10.47
N ARG A 464 31.21 38.00 10.51
CA ARG A 464 30.91 39.40 10.84
C ARG A 464 31.32 39.74 12.30
N ARG A 465 31.08 38.85 13.26
CA ARG A 465 31.50 39.01 14.64
C ARG A 465 33.02 39.03 14.77
N GLN A 466 33.72 38.13 14.10
CA GLN A 466 35.19 38.09 14.07
C GLN A 466 35.78 39.35 13.41
N SER A 467 35.22 39.82 12.28
CA SER A 467 35.67 41.05 11.65
C SER A 467 35.42 42.28 12.51
N SER A 468 34.29 42.36 13.24
CA SER A 468 33.99 43.46 14.16
C SER A 468 34.87 43.43 15.40
N SER A 469 35.23 42.24 15.93
CA SER A 469 36.16 42.12 17.06
C SER A 469 37.60 42.48 16.65
N ASN A 470 38.03 42.09 15.45
CA ASN A 470 39.35 42.49 14.91
C ASN A 470 39.42 44.01 14.62
N ALA A 471 38.33 44.63 14.14
CA ALA A 471 38.23 46.05 13.95
C ALA A 471 38.30 46.84 15.28
N LYS A 472 37.65 46.30 16.36
CA LYS A 472 37.73 46.87 17.72
C LYS A 472 39.14 46.72 18.32
N SER A 473 39.78 45.56 18.14
CA SER A 473 41.16 45.36 18.61
C SER A 473 42.20 46.20 17.83
N GLY A 474 41.94 46.44 16.53
CA GLY A 474 42.76 47.36 15.69
C GLY A 474 42.64 48.81 16.20
N ARG A 475 41.45 49.30 16.49
CA ARG A 475 41.23 50.67 17.04
C ARG A 475 41.87 50.82 18.44
N SER A 476 41.72 49.84 19.34
CA SER A 476 42.36 49.93 20.67
C SER A 476 43.89 49.89 20.59
N ARG A 477 44.48 49.23 19.60
CA ARG A 477 45.94 49.27 19.36
C ARG A 477 46.40 50.59 18.75
N GLN A 478 45.57 51.25 17.95
CA GLN A 478 45.86 52.54 17.35
C GLN A 478 45.76 53.66 18.38
N ASP A 479 44.71 53.69 19.22
CA ASP A 479 44.57 54.54 20.38
C ASP A 479 45.70 54.35 21.39
N GLY A 480 46.14 53.13 21.62
CA GLY A 480 47.28 52.82 22.49
C GLY A 480 48.62 53.29 21.90
N ARG A 481 48.78 53.32 20.58
CA ARG A 481 49.98 53.86 19.88
C ARG A 481 49.98 55.39 19.86
N ASP A 482 48.83 56.04 19.70
CA ASP A 482 48.71 57.48 19.72
C ASP A 482 48.91 58.03 21.13
N ARG A 483 48.36 57.39 22.16
CA ARG A 483 48.66 57.73 23.59
C ARG A 483 50.12 57.48 23.96
N ARG A 484 50.81 56.48 23.42
CA ARG A 484 52.25 56.29 23.63
C ARG A 484 53.07 57.35 22.91
N ARG A 485 52.68 57.81 21.73
CA ARG A 485 53.36 58.90 21.04
C ARG A 485 53.20 60.25 21.76
N GLU A 486 52.02 60.51 22.32
CA GLU A 486 51.73 61.67 23.11
C GLU A 486 52.50 61.66 24.45
N TYR A 487 52.61 60.50 25.12
CA TYR A 487 53.37 60.29 26.33
C TYR A 487 54.92 60.38 26.09
N ASP A 488 55.41 59.87 24.99
CA ASP A 488 56.82 59.98 24.62
C ASP A 488 57.17 61.41 24.15
N GLY A 489 56.23 62.16 23.55
CA GLY A 489 56.38 63.59 23.22
C GLY A 489 56.53 64.45 24.48
N ASP A 490 55.64 64.24 25.42
CA ASP A 490 55.61 64.97 26.71
C ASP A 490 56.86 64.68 27.59
N ASN A 491 57.35 63.43 27.57
CA ASN A 491 58.62 63.08 28.26
C ASN A 491 59.85 63.64 27.55
N ARG A 492 59.86 63.80 26.22
CA ARG A 492 60.99 64.45 25.54
C ARG A 492 61.05 65.95 25.80
N ASP A 493 59.91 66.60 25.91
CA ASP A 493 59.85 68.02 26.26
C ASP A 493 60.20 68.25 27.70
N ARG A 494 59.79 67.41 28.64
CA ARG A 494 60.22 67.43 30.06
C ARG A 494 61.70 67.09 30.23
N ALA A 495 62.26 66.18 29.39
CA ALA A 495 63.69 65.88 29.38
C ALA A 495 64.50 67.09 28.87
N ARG A 496 64.05 67.78 27.79
CA ARG A 496 64.67 69.00 27.29
C ARG A 496 64.61 70.15 28.26
N GLN A 497 63.51 70.23 29.02
CA GLN A 497 63.33 71.22 30.05
C GLN A 497 64.27 70.97 31.27
N ARG A 498 64.43 69.67 31.67
CA ARG A 498 65.38 69.24 32.70
C ARG A 498 66.85 69.44 32.29
N GLU A 499 67.17 69.22 30.99
CA GLU A 499 68.51 69.49 30.48
C GLU A 499 68.86 70.99 30.46
N ARG A 500 67.86 71.86 30.28
CA ARG A 500 68.01 73.29 30.43
C ARG A 500 68.18 73.73 31.89
N ASP A 501 67.45 73.04 32.79
CA ASP A 501 67.51 73.33 34.22
C ASP A 501 68.82 72.75 34.84
N LEU A 502 69.36 71.61 34.35
CA LEU A 502 70.63 71.04 34.79
C LEU A 502 71.86 71.76 34.27
N ARG A 503 71.72 72.56 33.22
CA ARG A 503 72.78 73.47 32.73
C ARG A 503 72.95 74.71 33.66
N ASN A 504 71.93 74.98 34.50
CA ASN A 504 71.95 76.07 35.41
C ASN A 504 72.38 75.69 36.82
N GLU A 505 72.51 74.38 37.16
CA GLU A 505 72.90 73.85 38.44
C GLU A 505 74.19 73.02 38.45
N SER A 506 75.11 73.21 37.51
CA SER A 506 76.42 72.61 37.59
C SER A 506 77.33 73.32 38.65
N GLY A 507 77.13 72.93 39.84
CA GLY A 507 77.97 73.36 40.95
C GLY A 507 77.48 72.84 42.31
N ARG A 508 77.77 71.56 42.60
CA ARG A 508 78.07 71.07 43.95
C ARG A 508 77.83 69.59 44.16
N THR A 509 78.96 68.89 44.27
CA THR A 509 79.35 67.87 45.22
C THR A 509 78.58 66.58 45.47
N THR A 510 79.26 65.48 45.07
CA THR A 510 79.64 64.27 45.85
C THR A 510 78.60 63.45 46.65
N GLY A 511 78.57 62.18 46.36
CA GLY A 511 78.68 61.18 47.42
C GLY A 511 77.56 60.18 47.65
N LYS A 512 77.82 58.97 47.35
CA LYS A 512 77.67 57.71 48.09
C LYS A 512 76.84 56.58 47.43
N LYS A 513 77.50 55.45 47.30
CA LYS A 513 77.06 54.10 46.99
C LYS A 513 76.02 53.60 48.02
N THR A 514 75.08 52.73 47.58
CA THR A 514 74.92 51.39 48.16
C THR A 514 73.97 50.49 47.33
N THR A 515 74.35 49.23 47.27
CA THR A 515 73.92 47.97 46.72
C THR A 515 72.62 47.41 47.29
N LYS A 516 72.08 46.45 46.53
CA LYS A 516 71.25 45.24 46.88
C LYS A 516 69.79 45.36 46.41
N SER A 517 69.14 44.31 45.90
CA SER A 517 69.35 42.85 45.54
C SER A 517 68.07 42.35 44.88
N ARG A 518 68.22 41.36 44.02
CA ARG A 518 67.10 40.50 43.51
C ARG A 518 66.59 39.59 44.62
N PRO A 519 65.35 39.12 44.56
CA PRO A 519 65.10 37.68 44.35
C PRO A 519 63.95 37.43 43.32
N ARG A 520 64.04 36.48 42.48
CA ARG A 520 63.93 35.03 42.25
C ARG A 520 62.51 34.49 42.31
N PHE A 521 62.14 33.85 41.19
CA PHE A 521 61.10 32.86 40.85
C PHE A 521 60.46 32.07 42.01
N GLU A 522 59.18 31.75 41.84
CA GLU A 522 58.65 30.43 42.14
C GLU A 522 57.43 30.07 41.28
N ASP A 523 57.29 28.75 41.04
CA ASP A 523 56.53 27.98 40.06
C ASP A 523 55.09 27.65 40.43
N VAL A 524 54.18 27.49 39.41
CA VAL A 524 53.26 26.33 39.10
C VAL A 524 52.11 26.02 40.09
N PRO A 525 50.93 25.45 39.71
CA PRO A 525 50.69 24.44 38.65
C PRO A 525 49.44 24.57 37.77
N GLU A 526 49.47 23.77 36.67
CA GLU A 526 48.36 23.35 35.80
C GLU A 526 47.19 22.70 36.54
N GLN A 527 45.98 23.00 36.12
CA GLN A 527 44.83 22.11 36.32
C GLN A 527 44.08 21.87 35.00
N ARG A 528 44.08 20.55 34.62
CA ARG A 528 43.27 19.92 33.58
C ARG A 528 41.80 20.01 33.96
N HIS A 529 40.94 20.46 33.05
CA HIS A 529 39.52 20.14 33.07
C HIS A 529 39.16 19.15 31.98
N GLN A 530 38.81 17.95 32.40
CA GLN A 530 38.14 16.88 31.67
C GLN A 530 36.75 17.36 31.23
N ARG A 531 36.45 17.17 29.92
CA ARG A 531 35.08 17.25 29.38
C ARG A 531 34.40 15.92 29.60
N GLN A 532 33.39 15.87 30.40
CA GLN A 532 32.37 14.83 30.46
C GLN A 532 31.41 15.00 29.26
N ARG A 533 31.31 13.97 28.44
CA ARG A 533 30.17 13.70 27.54
C ARG A 533 29.08 13.10 28.41
N SER A 534 27.89 13.71 28.43
CA SER A 534 26.66 13.05 28.87
C SER A 534 25.71 12.91 27.72
N THR A 535 25.42 11.68 27.44
CA THR A 535 24.33 11.11 26.65
C THR A 535 22.96 11.68 27.05
N ARG A 536 22.19 12.02 26.05
CA ARG A 536 20.76 12.30 26.18
C ARG A 536 20.02 11.44 25.17
N SER A 537 19.70 10.24 25.60
CA SER A 537 18.62 9.41 25.05
C SER A 537 17.53 9.32 26.13
N GLU A 538 16.31 9.13 25.70
CA GLU A 538 15.08 8.94 26.47
C GLU A 538 14.25 10.19 26.74
N GLN A 539 13.26 10.34 25.86
CA GLN A 539 11.85 10.61 26.20
C GLN A 539 11.01 10.88 24.93
N ARG A 540 10.35 9.83 24.44
CA ARG A 540 9.08 9.92 23.71
C ARG A 540 8.38 8.56 23.77
N VAL A 541 7.67 8.36 24.86
CA VAL A 541 6.51 7.44 24.95
C VAL A 541 5.46 8.20 25.74
N ARG A 542 4.44 8.66 25.05
CA ARG A 542 3.02 8.72 25.42
C ARG A 542 2.22 9.23 24.25
#